data_b2c2b531231edb2e2685c9d1089f6d7d
#
_entry.id   b2c2b531231edb2e2685c9d1089f6d7d
#
_cell.length_a   1.000
_cell.length_b   1.000
_cell.length_c   1.000
_cell.angle_alpha   90.00
_cell.angle_beta   90.00
_cell.angle_gamma   90.00
#
_symmetry.space_group_name_H-M   'P 1'
#
loop_
_entity.id
_entity.type
_entity.pdbx_description
1 polymer ?
#
loop_
_entity_poly.entity_id
_entity_poly.type
_entity_poly.pdbx_seq_one_letter_code
_entity_poly.pdbx_strand_id
1 'polypeptide(L)'
;MELPVYRSLKEAVATGRLKTSPEAAGLDPFVVDPALPEEEAAIFERLDSGACVFFDGQSRMCMVHRDLGEDALATTCRTFPRLAVQDARGTFITLSHFCPTAASQLFRDDVPLGIVESPVSFPPADYDGLTVADGELPPLLRPDVLMDDAGYTAWERHMVTVCAAAASAEAAIATLARDASVLRGWTGGGEPLHAAVARLPPDAVAAGAPATLAACLRAHAEALGCVPDDLRPESDEAGLAEAYERLVQPAWPQFSRPLRYYVAAKAFASWTAYQGRGVATIVRGIEAALALVRVEAARQCRDAGAPLDADRLKEAIRAADFLLNHLATGDALAEAWSAVEQS
;
A
#
# COMPACT_ATOMS: atom_id res chain seq x y z
N MET A 1 -4.71 -19.58 -0.81
CA MET A 1 -5.92 -20.06 -0.06
C MET A 1 -5.57 -21.33 0.68
N GLU A 2 -5.90 -21.40 1.94
CA GLU A 2 -5.59 -22.49 2.85
C GLU A 2 -6.27 -23.80 2.43
N LEU A 3 -5.60 -24.92 2.62
CA LEU A 3 -6.09 -26.24 2.20
C LEU A 3 -7.49 -26.62 2.75
N PRO A 4 -7.85 -26.33 4.02
CA PRO A 4 -9.19 -26.62 4.53
C PRO A 4 -10.28 -25.81 3.82
N VAL A 5 -10.02 -24.52 3.55
CA VAL A 5 -10.93 -23.61 2.84
C VAL A 5 -11.12 -24.09 1.41
N TYR A 6 -10.02 -24.40 0.71
CA TYR A 6 -10.08 -24.98 -0.64
C TYR A 6 -10.97 -26.20 -0.74
N ARG A 7 -10.78 -27.16 0.19
CA ARG A 7 -11.60 -28.41 0.21
C ARG A 7 -13.08 -28.11 0.42
N SER A 8 -13.39 -27.22 1.36
CA SER A 8 -14.78 -26.82 1.67
C SER A 8 -15.45 -26.12 0.47
N LEU A 9 -14.76 -25.18 -0.17
CA LEU A 9 -15.29 -24.48 -1.33
C LEU A 9 -15.44 -25.38 -2.54
N LYS A 10 -14.49 -26.29 -2.77
CA LYS A 10 -14.56 -27.27 -3.86
C LYS A 10 -15.77 -28.21 -3.68
N GLU A 11 -16.04 -28.67 -2.46
CA GLU A 11 -17.24 -29.44 -2.14
C GLU A 11 -18.52 -28.62 -2.34
N ALA A 12 -18.53 -27.35 -1.93
CA ALA A 12 -19.68 -26.47 -2.11
C ALA A 12 -20.00 -26.23 -3.59
N VAL A 13 -18.99 -26.09 -4.45
CA VAL A 13 -19.17 -25.98 -5.91
C VAL A 13 -19.69 -27.32 -6.46
N ALA A 14 -19.08 -28.46 -6.11
CA ALA A 14 -19.48 -29.77 -6.60
C ALA A 14 -20.92 -30.15 -6.22
N THR A 15 -21.40 -29.68 -5.07
CA THR A 15 -22.76 -29.92 -4.58
C THR A 15 -23.77 -28.85 -5.03
N GLY A 16 -23.34 -27.83 -5.76
CA GLY A 16 -24.18 -26.73 -6.23
C GLY A 16 -24.62 -25.73 -5.15
N ARG A 17 -24.06 -25.83 -3.93
CA ARG A 17 -24.29 -24.83 -2.86
C ARG A 17 -23.60 -23.51 -3.13
N LEU A 18 -22.51 -23.52 -3.87
CA LEU A 18 -21.81 -22.35 -4.36
C LEU A 18 -21.76 -22.40 -5.89
N LYS A 19 -22.08 -21.32 -6.53
CA LYS A 19 -22.00 -21.16 -7.98
C LYS A 19 -20.92 -20.12 -8.33
N THR A 20 -20.34 -20.26 -9.51
CA THR A 20 -19.51 -19.22 -10.11
C THR A 20 -20.39 -18.15 -10.79
N SER A 21 -19.81 -17.01 -11.08
CA SER A 21 -20.50 -15.99 -11.89
C SER A 21 -20.88 -16.58 -13.27
N PRO A 22 -21.94 -16.08 -13.91
CA PRO A 22 -22.34 -16.54 -15.25
C PRO A 22 -21.20 -16.39 -16.29
N GLU A 23 -20.36 -15.37 -16.13
CA GLU A 23 -19.23 -15.08 -17.01
C GLU A 23 -18.09 -16.11 -16.87
N ALA A 24 -18.04 -16.84 -15.76
CA ALA A 24 -17.08 -17.92 -15.49
C ALA A 24 -17.56 -19.29 -15.95
N ALA A 25 -18.64 -19.37 -16.75
CA ALA A 25 -19.19 -20.63 -17.18
C ALA A 25 -18.15 -21.48 -17.95
N GLY A 26 -17.86 -22.68 -17.43
CA GLY A 26 -16.88 -23.60 -18.02
C GLY A 26 -15.44 -23.44 -17.53
N LEU A 27 -15.15 -22.46 -16.67
CA LEU A 27 -13.84 -22.35 -16.00
C LEU A 27 -13.81 -23.21 -14.74
N ASP A 28 -12.64 -23.80 -14.43
CA ASP A 28 -12.38 -24.32 -13.09
C ASP A 28 -12.19 -23.11 -12.16
N PRO A 29 -12.98 -23.00 -11.09
CA PRO A 29 -12.86 -21.85 -10.20
C PRO A 29 -11.57 -21.82 -9.36
N PHE A 30 -10.78 -22.86 -9.39
CA PHE A 30 -9.57 -22.99 -8.59
C PHE A 30 -8.35 -23.31 -9.45
N VAL A 31 -7.35 -22.45 -9.38
CA VAL A 31 -6.03 -22.70 -9.98
C VAL A 31 -5.13 -23.29 -8.93
N VAL A 32 -4.66 -24.50 -9.15
CA VAL A 32 -3.65 -25.18 -8.32
C VAL A 32 -2.29 -24.95 -8.97
N ASP A 33 -1.45 -24.16 -8.34
CA ASP A 33 -0.11 -23.86 -8.80
C ASP A 33 0.90 -24.56 -7.88
N PRO A 34 1.79 -25.42 -8.41
CA PRO A 34 2.83 -26.06 -7.61
C PRO A 34 3.88 -25.08 -7.06
N ALA A 35 3.90 -23.82 -7.53
CA ALA A 35 4.76 -22.77 -7.01
C ALA A 35 4.17 -22.05 -5.77
N LEU A 36 2.92 -22.35 -5.39
CA LEU A 36 2.33 -21.80 -4.17
C LEU A 36 3.09 -22.26 -2.92
N PRO A 37 3.12 -21.44 -1.84
CA PRO A 37 3.64 -21.86 -0.55
C PRO A 37 3.01 -23.17 -0.07
N GLU A 38 3.76 -23.97 0.69
CA GLU A 38 3.36 -25.33 1.11
C GLU A 38 2.04 -25.34 1.90
N GLU A 39 1.67 -24.22 2.51
CA GLU A 39 0.43 -24.04 3.28
C GLU A 39 -0.76 -23.64 2.41
N GLU A 40 -0.53 -23.25 1.15
CA GLU A 40 -1.56 -22.87 0.19
C GLU A 40 -1.88 -24.00 -0.78
N ALA A 41 -3.17 -24.19 -1.03
CA ALA A 41 -3.65 -25.27 -1.91
C ALA A 41 -4.03 -24.78 -3.30
N ALA A 42 -4.52 -23.57 -3.44
CA ALA A 42 -5.01 -22.99 -4.69
C ALA A 42 -5.22 -21.49 -4.57
N ILE A 43 -5.35 -20.84 -5.71
CA ILE A 43 -5.89 -19.47 -5.83
C ILE A 43 -7.23 -19.53 -6.56
N PHE A 44 -8.02 -18.46 -6.45
CA PHE A 44 -9.24 -18.33 -7.26
C PHE A 44 -8.89 -17.94 -8.69
N GLU A 45 -9.57 -18.58 -9.63
CA GLU A 45 -9.51 -18.22 -11.04
C GLU A 45 -10.08 -16.79 -11.25
N ARG A 46 -9.58 -16.12 -12.26
CA ARG A 46 -10.00 -14.77 -12.66
C ARG A 46 -10.57 -14.79 -14.06
N LEU A 47 -11.56 -13.93 -14.26
CA LEU A 47 -12.10 -13.61 -15.58
C LEU A 47 -11.08 -12.77 -16.38
N ASP A 48 -11.24 -12.69 -17.69
CA ASP A 48 -10.44 -11.79 -18.56
C ASP A 48 -10.49 -10.32 -18.10
N SER A 49 -11.58 -9.93 -17.43
CA SER A 49 -11.73 -8.62 -16.80
C SER A 49 -10.88 -8.43 -15.54
N GLY A 50 -10.20 -9.48 -15.05
CA GLY A 50 -9.48 -9.50 -13.78
C GLY A 50 -10.37 -9.75 -12.56
N ALA A 51 -11.69 -9.81 -12.72
CA ALA A 51 -12.60 -10.09 -11.60
C ALA A 51 -12.50 -11.56 -11.17
N CYS A 52 -12.70 -11.80 -9.86
CA CYS A 52 -12.78 -13.16 -9.31
C CYS A 52 -14.01 -13.89 -9.88
N VAL A 53 -13.88 -15.17 -10.18
CA VAL A 53 -14.98 -16.03 -10.68
C VAL A 53 -16.19 -16.12 -9.73
N PHE A 54 -16.00 -15.79 -8.46
CA PHE A 54 -17.07 -15.71 -7.46
C PHE A 54 -17.59 -14.28 -7.23
N PHE A 55 -17.24 -13.32 -8.10
CA PHE A 55 -17.77 -11.97 -8.02
C PHE A 55 -19.03 -11.85 -8.89
N ASP A 56 -20.13 -11.48 -8.28
CA ASP A 56 -21.40 -11.17 -8.99
C ASP A 56 -21.39 -9.70 -9.41
N GLY A 57 -21.21 -9.46 -10.71
CA GLY A 57 -21.16 -8.11 -11.27
C GLY A 57 -22.47 -7.33 -11.14
N GLN A 58 -23.63 -7.99 -11.02
CA GLN A 58 -24.92 -7.34 -10.87
C GLN A 58 -25.14 -6.83 -9.45
N SER A 59 -24.96 -7.71 -8.45
CA SER A 59 -25.11 -7.34 -7.05
C SER A 59 -23.85 -6.66 -6.48
N ARG A 60 -22.73 -6.76 -7.17
CA ARG A 60 -21.39 -6.32 -6.74
C ARG A 60 -20.96 -7.01 -5.43
N MET A 61 -21.35 -8.23 -5.22
CA MET A 61 -21.07 -9.00 -4.01
C MET A 61 -20.22 -10.25 -4.32
N CYS A 62 -19.46 -10.68 -3.33
CA CYS A 62 -18.79 -11.97 -3.34
C CYS A 62 -19.84 -13.08 -3.11
N MET A 63 -19.92 -14.04 -4.03
CA MET A 63 -20.88 -15.14 -3.95
C MET A 63 -20.51 -16.13 -2.82
N VAL A 64 -19.24 -16.32 -2.52
CA VAL A 64 -18.81 -17.10 -1.36
C VAL A 64 -19.37 -16.49 -0.07
N HIS A 65 -19.18 -15.19 0.11
CA HIS A 65 -19.69 -14.50 1.30
C HIS A 65 -21.24 -14.53 1.36
N ARG A 66 -21.90 -14.28 0.24
CA ARG A 66 -23.37 -14.25 0.18
C ARG A 66 -24.01 -15.61 0.47
N ASP A 67 -23.44 -16.66 -0.12
CA ASP A 67 -24.09 -18.00 -0.12
C ASP A 67 -23.62 -18.89 1.02
N LEU A 68 -22.39 -18.69 1.53
CA LEU A 68 -21.77 -19.53 2.56
C LEU A 68 -21.39 -18.77 3.86
N GLY A 69 -21.38 -17.45 3.83
CA GLY A 69 -21.02 -16.59 4.98
C GLY A 69 -19.52 -16.24 5.04
N GLU A 70 -19.18 -15.41 6.02
CA GLU A 70 -17.83 -14.86 6.21
C GLU A 70 -16.80 -15.96 6.54
N ASP A 71 -17.19 -16.95 7.34
CA ASP A 71 -16.31 -18.04 7.78
C ASP A 71 -15.84 -18.94 6.63
N ALA A 72 -16.53 -18.92 5.50
CA ALA A 72 -16.15 -19.68 4.30
C ALA A 72 -15.14 -18.94 3.42
N LEU A 73 -14.84 -17.67 3.71
CA LEU A 73 -13.87 -16.91 2.94
C LEU A 73 -12.45 -17.38 3.25
N ALA A 74 -11.59 -17.40 2.24
CA ALA A 74 -10.15 -17.48 2.43
C ALA A 74 -9.67 -16.30 3.27
N THR A 75 -8.59 -16.46 4.04
CA THR A 75 -8.07 -15.43 4.95
C THR A 75 -7.82 -14.12 4.21
N THR A 76 -7.15 -14.16 3.07
CA THR A 76 -6.93 -12.97 2.22
C THR A 76 -8.24 -12.27 1.85
N CYS A 77 -9.29 -13.02 1.47
CA CYS A 77 -10.58 -12.42 1.11
C CYS A 77 -11.32 -11.83 2.31
N ARG A 78 -11.16 -12.44 3.49
CA ARG A 78 -11.78 -11.99 4.75
C ARG A 78 -11.07 -10.77 5.33
N THR A 79 -9.74 -10.71 5.20
CA THR A 79 -8.94 -9.62 5.76
C THR A 79 -8.84 -8.42 4.85
N PHE A 80 -8.90 -8.62 3.52
CA PHE A 80 -8.87 -7.51 2.57
C PHE A 80 -9.97 -6.46 2.85
N PRO A 81 -9.69 -5.18 2.81
CA PRO A 81 -8.44 -4.55 2.35
C PRO A 81 -7.44 -4.19 3.48
N ARG A 82 -7.50 -4.84 4.63
CA ARG A 82 -6.62 -4.55 5.77
C ARG A 82 -5.22 -5.08 5.48
N LEU A 83 -4.24 -4.20 5.69
CA LEU A 83 -2.82 -4.54 5.70
C LEU A 83 -2.32 -4.34 7.13
N ALA A 84 -1.72 -5.36 7.72
CA ALA A 84 -1.29 -5.32 9.09
C ALA A 84 0.23 -5.43 9.23
N VAL A 85 0.76 -4.73 10.22
CA VAL A 85 2.07 -5.03 10.81
C VAL A 85 1.81 -5.48 12.25
N GLN A 86 2.25 -6.69 12.57
CA GLN A 86 2.18 -7.26 13.91
C GLN A 86 3.59 -7.38 14.46
N ASP A 87 3.86 -6.70 15.57
CA ASP A 87 5.16 -6.71 16.22
C ASP A 87 5.00 -6.72 17.76
N ALA A 88 6.09 -6.61 18.52
CA ALA A 88 6.08 -6.59 19.98
C ALA A 88 5.20 -5.49 20.61
N ARG A 89 4.89 -4.42 19.86
CA ARG A 89 4.04 -3.31 20.31
C ARG A 89 2.55 -3.61 20.14
N GLY A 90 2.17 -4.57 19.25
CA GLY A 90 0.80 -4.96 18.96
C GLY A 90 0.51 -5.08 17.47
N THR A 91 -0.77 -4.92 17.10
CA THR A 91 -1.25 -4.99 15.72
C THR A 91 -1.60 -3.61 15.20
N PHE A 92 -0.96 -3.22 14.10
CA PHE A 92 -1.11 -1.94 13.42
C PHE A 92 -1.74 -2.16 12.06
N ILE A 93 -2.86 -1.51 11.78
CA ILE A 93 -3.64 -1.75 10.57
C ILE A 93 -3.72 -0.49 9.73
N THR A 94 -3.39 -0.63 8.45
CA THR A 94 -3.70 0.32 7.38
C THR A 94 -4.57 -0.36 6.33
N LEU A 95 -4.85 0.32 5.21
CA LEU A 95 -5.69 -0.23 4.15
C LEU A 95 -4.94 -0.27 2.82
N SER A 96 -5.15 -1.34 2.06
CA SER A 96 -4.85 -1.33 0.63
C SER A 96 -5.88 -0.46 -0.09
N HIS A 97 -5.41 0.61 -0.72
CA HIS A 97 -6.27 1.49 -1.51
C HIS A 97 -6.55 0.94 -2.92
N PHE A 98 -6.09 -0.26 -3.25
CA PHE A 98 -6.64 -1.03 -4.37
C PHE A 98 -8.15 -1.27 -4.19
N CYS A 99 -8.62 -1.39 -2.95
CA CYS A 99 -10.05 -1.43 -2.62
C CYS A 99 -10.73 -0.10 -2.98
N PRO A 100 -11.80 -0.10 -3.81
CA PRO A 100 -12.51 1.14 -4.19
C PRO A 100 -13.07 1.90 -2.99
N THR A 101 -13.55 1.16 -1.96
CA THR A 101 -14.06 1.76 -0.73
C THR A 101 -12.94 2.45 0.06
N ALA A 102 -11.78 1.79 0.22
CA ALA A 102 -10.63 2.37 0.91
C ALA A 102 -10.12 3.62 0.18
N ALA A 103 -9.98 3.57 -1.15
CA ALA A 103 -9.62 4.73 -1.96
C ALA A 103 -10.62 5.89 -1.79
N SER A 104 -11.92 5.58 -1.73
CA SER A 104 -12.95 6.61 -1.53
C SER A 104 -12.90 7.25 -0.14
N GLN A 105 -12.44 6.55 0.90
CA GLN A 105 -12.29 7.11 2.24
C GLN A 105 -11.28 8.27 2.28
N LEU A 106 -10.26 8.27 1.43
CA LEU A 106 -9.29 9.36 1.35
C LEU A 106 -9.92 10.72 1.00
N PHE A 107 -11.08 10.72 0.36
CA PHE A 107 -11.78 11.92 -0.10
C PHE A 107 -12.86 12.42 0.89
N ARG A 108 -13.02 11.75 2.03
CA ARG A 108 -13.99 12.16 3.04
C ARG A 108 -13.51 13.40 3.78
N ASP A 109 -14.39 14.37 3.93
CA ASP A 109 -14.11 15.65 4.61
C ASP A 109 -14.38 15.62 6.11
N ASP A 110 -15.17 14.67 6.56
CA ASP A 110 -15.67 14.53 7.92
C ASP A 110 -14.77 13.72 8.86
N VAL A 111 -13.70 13.12 8.33
CA VAL A 111 -12.77 12.30 9.12
C VAL A 111 -11.41 13.01 9.22
N PRO A 112 -10.94 13.33 10.42
CA PRO A 112 -9.59 13.86 10.59
C PRO A 112 -8.53 12.77 10.33
N LEU A 113 -7.37 13.20 9.83
CA LEU A 113 -6.22 12.33 9.69
C LEU A 113 -5.56 12.12 11.06
N GLY A 114 -5.38 10.86 11.46
CA GLY A 114 -4.72 10.52 12.71
C GLY A 114 -4.66 9.02 12.94
N ILE A 115 -3.86 8.61 13.90
CA ILE A 115 -3.81 7.25 14.42
C ILE A 115 -4.86 7.14 15.51
N VAL A 116 -5.70 6.11 15.43
CA VAL A 116 -6.71 5.82 16.46
C VAL A 116 -6.46 4.45 17.06
N GLU A 117 -6.65 4.33 18.36
CA GLU A 117 -6.72 3.03 19.02
C GLU A 117 -8.10 2.46 18.79
N SER A 118 -8.18 1.26 18.24
CA SER A 118 -9.47 0.62 18.03
C SER A 118 -9.98 0.05 19.34
N PRO A 119 -11.20 0.41 19.75
CA PRO A 119 -11.84 -0.21 20.92
C PRO A 119 -12.28 -1.65 20.63
N VAL A 120 -12.29 -2.07 19.39
CA VAL A 120 -12.64 -3.42 18.97
C VAL A 120 -11.34 -4.19 18.78
N SER A 121 -11.13 -5.22 19.61
CA SER A 121 -10.08 -6.19 19.32
C SER A 121 -10.45 -6.89 18.00
N PHE A 122 -9.59 -6.74 17.01
CA PHE A 122 -9.70 -7.60 15.84
C PHE A 122 -9.49 -9.06 16.29
N PRO A 123 -10.26 -10.02 15.76
CA PRO A 123 -10.01 -11.42 16.05
C PRO A 123 -8.53 -11.74 15.83
N PRO A 124 -7.90 -12.56 16.69
CA PRO A 124 -6.58 -13.09 16.36
C PRO A 124 -6.75 -13.85 15.05
N ALA A 125 -6.25 -13.30 13.98
CA ALA A 125 -6.32 -13.84 12.64
C ALA A 125 -4.99 -13.56 11.96
N ASP A 126 -4.62 -14.42 11.04
CA ASP A 126 -3.55 -14.11 10.11
C ASP A 126 -4.05 -13.00 9.20
N TYR A 127 -3.50 -11.80 9.37
CA TYR A 127 -3.78 -10.66 8.48
C TYR A 127 -2.77 -10.67 7.35
N ASP A 128 -3.20 -10.23 6.16
CA ASP A 128 -2.24 -9.87 5.11
C ASP A 128 -1.31 -8.77 5.62
N GLY A 129 -0.01 -8.96 5.44
CA GLY A 129 0.99 -8.01 5.90
C GLY A 129 2.23 -8.68 6.47
N LEU A 130 2.88 -7.99 7.40
CA LEU A 130 4.09 -8.46 8.05
C LEU A 130 3.81 -8.84 9.50
N THR A 131 4.14 -10.07 9.87
CA THR A 131 4.23 -10.51 11.26
C THR A 131 5.69 -10.67 11.63
N VAL A 132 6.14 -9.90 12.63
CA VAL A 132 7.49 -9.96 13.19
C VAL A 132 7.45 -10.95 14.34
N ALA A 133 8.20 -12.05 14.22
CA ALA A 133 8.23 -13.09 15.24
C ALA A 133 8.87 -12.59 16.55
N ASP A 134 8.49 -13.20 17.68
CA ASP A 134 9.13 -12.95 18.97
C ASP A 134 10.63 -13.22 18.88
N GLY A 135 11.44 -12.21 19.23
CA GLY A 135 12.90 -12.28 19.18
C GLY A 135 13.54 -11.80 17.88
N GLU A 136 12.77 -11.40 16.90
CA GLU A 136 13.29 -10.66 15.74
C GLU A 136 13.69 -9.23 16.13
N LEU A 137 14.61 -8.69 15.35
CA LEU A 137 15.16 -7.35 15.63
C LEU A 137 14.10 -6.26 15.39
N PRO A 138 14.10 -5.20 16.22
CA PRO A 138 13.26 -4.03 15.98
C PRO A 138 13.65 -3.30 14.70
N PRO A 139 12.81 -2.36 14.23
CA PRO A 139 13.08 -1.61 13.00
C PRO A 139 14.42 -0.88 13.04
N LEU A 140 15.03 -0.75 11.87
CA LEU A 140 16.28 -0.01 11.71
C LEU A 140 16.03 1.51 11.68
N LEU A 141 16.84 2.26 12.41
CA LEU A 141 16.99 3.70 12.21
C LEU A 141 17.84 3.99 10.96
N ARG A 142 18.94 3.26 10.85
CA ARG A 142 19.87 3.20 9.72
C ARG A 142 20.63 1.88 9.77
N PRO A 143 21.41 1.54 8.74
CA PRO A 143 22.29 0.37 8.85
C PRO A 143 23.09 0.40 10.18
N ASP A 144 23.12 -0.73 10.87
CA ASP A 144 23.81 -0.95 12.15
C ASP A 144 23.24 -0.23 13.39
N VAL A 145 22.09 0.47 13.27
CA VAL A 145 21.43 1.11 14.40
C VAL A 145 19.94 0.78 14.43
N LEU A 146 19.55 0.04 15.47
CA LEU A 146 18.16 -0.32 15.73
C LEU A 146 17.41 0.82 16.42
N MET A 147 16.10 0.87 16.20
CA MET A 147 15.18 1.67 16.99
C MET A 147 14.62 0.82 18.14
N ASP A 148 14.41 1.43 19.30
CA ASP A 148 13.55 0.84 20.31
C ASP A 148 12.06 1.05 19.96
N ASP A 149 11.18 0.29 20.60
CA ASP A 149 9.72 0.36 20.35
C ASP A 149 9.16 1.76 20.60
N ALA A 150 9.66 2.45 21.62
CA ALA A 150 9.22 3.82 21.95
C ALA A 150 9.68 4.82 20.87
N GLY A 151 10.90 4.67 20.38
CA GLY A 151 11.45 5.51 19.30
C GLY A 151 10.72 5.28 17.99
N TYR A 152 10.45 4.03 17.62
CA TYR A 152 9.71 3.73 16.40
C TYR A 152 8.24 4.20 16.48
N THR A 153 7.59 4.00 17.61
CA THR A 153 6.23 4.52 17.84
C THR A 153 6.18 6.04 17.73
N ALA A 154 7.18 6.73 18.30
CA ALA A 154 7.27 8.18 18.19
C ALA A 154 7.46 8.64 16.74
N TRP A 155 8.30 7.91 15.98
CA TRP A 155 8.53 8.21 14.56
C TRP A 155 7.27 8.00 13.71
N GLU A 156 6.54 6.89 13.88
CA GLU A 156 5.27 6.66 13.16
C GLU A 156 4.25 7.77 13.45
N ARG A 157 4.10 8.15 14.72
CA ARG A 157 3.21 9.26 15.10
C ARG A 157 3.66 10.59 14.50
N HIS A 158 4.96 10.84 14.47
CA HIS A 158 5.53 12.03 13.84
C HIS A 158 5.21 12.08 12.36
N MET A 159 5.42 10.97 11.62
CA MET A 159 5.11 10.91 10.19
C MET A 159 3.65 11.24 9.89
N VAL A 160 2.70 10.65 10.62
CA VAL A 160 1.28 10.93 10.44
C VAL A 160 0.94 12.38 10.80
N THR A 161 1.54 12.93 11.86
CA THR A 161 1.34 14.33 12.27
C THR A 161 1.84 15.31 11.22
N VAL A 162 3.01 15.05 10.64
CA VAL A 162 3.56 15.85 9.52
C VAL A 162 2.61 15.81 8.33
N CYS A 163 2.11 14.64 7.94
CA CYS A 163 1.15 14.51 6.85
C CYS A 163 -0.17 15.25 7.14
N ALA A 164 -0.62 15.26 8.39
CA ALA A 164 -1.84 15.99 8.77
C ALA A 164 -1.66 17.51 8.69
N ALA A 165 -0.50 18.03 9.07
CA ALA A 165 -0.21 19.46 9.16
C ALA A 165 0.29 20.08 7.84
N ALA A 166 0.91 19.31 6.95
CA ALA A 166 1.53 19.80 5.74
C ALA A 166 0.52 20.45 4.78
N ALA A 167 0.97 21.39 3.95
CA ALA A 167 0.16 22.02 2.92
C ALA A 167 -0.13 21.09 1.73
N SER A 168 0.78 20.17 1.42
CA SER A 168 0.65 19.18 0.33
C SER A 168 1.36 17.88 0.69
N ALA A 169 1.11 16.83 -0.08
CA ALA A 169 1.81 15.54 0.06
C ALA A 169 3.32 15.70 -0.18
N GLU A 170 3.71 16.52 -1.13
CA GLU A 170 5.11 16.81 -1.44
C GLU A 170 5.81 17.55 -0.28
N ALA A 171 5.13 18.51 0.33
CA ALA A 171 5.65 19.20 1.51
C ALA A 171 5.80 18.25 2.71
N ALA A 172 4.85 17.33 2.88
CA ALA A 172 4.96 16.28 3.89
C ALA A 172 6.18 15.39 3.64
N ILE A 173 6.36 14.85 2.44
CA ILE A 173 7.48 14.00 2.07
C ILE A 173 8.82 14.74 2.24
N ALA A 174 8.92 15.99 1.78
CA ALA A 174 10.14 16.78 1.93
C ALA A 174 10.49 17.02 3.43
N THR A 175 9.47 17.24 4.26
CA THR A 175 9.64 17.37 5.71
C THR A 175 10.14 16.06 6.32
N LEU A 176 9.52 14.93 5.96
CA LEU A 176 9.92 13.61 6.44
C LEU A 176 11.33 13.22 5.99
N ALA A 177 11.73 13.56 4.76
CA ALA A 177 13.07 13.30 4.26
C ALA A 177 14.13 14.09 5.06
N ARG A 178 13.87 15.37 5.36
CA ARG A 178 14.72 16.17 6.25
C ARG A 178 14.82 15.55 7.65
N ASP A 179 13.69 15.19 8.23
CA ASP A 179 13.60 14.68 9.59
C ASP A 179 14.27 13.30 9.72
N ALA A 180 14.10 12.43 8.73
CA ALA A 180 14.81 11.16 8.63
C ALA A 180 16.33 11.39 8.57
N SER A 181 16.79 12.38 7.77
CA SER A 181 18.21 12.71 7.68
C SER A 181 18.77 13.19 9.02
N VAL A 182 18.01 14.02 9.78
CA VAL A 182 18.40 14.45 11.13
C VAL A 182 18.50 13.25 12.09
N LEU A 183 17.47 12.40 12.12
CA LEU A 183 17.44 11.23 13.02
C LEU A 183 18.54 10.23 12.72
N ARG A 184 18.97 10.09 11.48
CA ARG A 184 20.10 9.22 11.11
C ARG A 184 21.42 9.62 11.79
N GLY A 185 21.55 10.84 12.27
CA GLY A 185 22.65 11.30 13.10
C GLY A 185 22.61 10.84 14.56
N TRP A 186 21.51 10.26 15.02
CA TRP A 186 21.38 9.80 16.41
C TRP A 186 22.30 8.60 16.69
N THR A 187 23.00 8.61 17.85
CA THR A 187 24.06 7.64 18.18
C THR A 187 23.75 6.77 19.40
N GLY A 188 22.61 6.96 20.06
CA GLY A 188 22.23 6.15 21.23
C GLY A 188 22.97 6.49 22.54
N GLY A 189 23.97 7.33 22.50
CA GLY A 189 24.88 7.57 23.63
C GLY A 189 24.41 8.59 24.67
N GLY A 190 23.21 9.11 24.60
CA GLY A 190 22.78 10.18 25.48
C GLY A 190 21.25 10.23 25.67
N GLU A 191 20.55 10.72 24.70
CA GLU A 191 19.11 10.91 24.73
C GLU A 191 18.38 9.72 24.12
N PRO A 192 17.23 9.27 24.69
CA PRO A 192 16.37 8.27 24.06
C PRO A 192 15.86 8.71 22.69
N LEU A 193 15.69 7.77 21.75
CA LEU A 193 15.27 8.10 20.38
C LEU A 193 13.91 8.83 20.32
N HIS A 194 12.93 8.43 21.14
CA HIS A 194 11.64 9.13 21.19
C HIS A 194 11.76 10.61 21.56
N ALA A 195 12.72 10.97 22.43
CA ALA A 195 12.99 12.35 22.79
C ALA A 195 13.70 13.11 21.65
N ALA A 196 14.58 12.43 20.90
CA ALA A 196 15.16 13.00 19.68
C ALA A 196 14.10 13.27 18.61
N VAL A 197 13.13 12.38 18.43
CA VAL A 197 11.97 12.60 17.55
C VAL A 197 11.14 13.79 18.00
N ALA A 198 10.88 13.92 19.30
CA ALA A 198 10.09 15.04 19.84
C ALA A 198 10.74 16.42 19.65
N ARG A 199 12.05 16.48 19.39
CA ARG A 199 12.79 17.72 19.09
C ARG A 199 12.91 18.05 17.62
N LEU A 200 12.38 17.23 16.74
CA LEU A 200 12.36 17.53 15.31
C LEU A 200 11.65 18.89 15.09
N PRO A 201 12.15 19.71 14.17
CA PRO A 201 11.54 21.02 13.93
C PRO A 201 10.07 20.88 13.57
N PRO A 202 9.16 21.61 14.25
CA PRO A 202 7.73 21.53 13.96
C PRO A 202 7.36 22.17 12.60
N ASP A 203 8.22 23.05 12.10
CA ASP A 203 7.94 23.79 10.87
C ASP A 203 8.12 22.90 9.65
N ALA A 204 7.08 22.80 8.85
CA ALA A 204 7.15 22.14 7.55
C ALA A 204 8.21 22.80 6.67
N VAL A 205 8.95 21.98 5.92
CA VAL A 205 9.80 22.49 4.85
C VAL A 205 8.90 23.16 3.81
N ALA A 206 9.29 24.34 3.34
CA ALA A 206 8.62 24.95 2.20
C ALA A 206 8.51 23.93 1.07
N ALA A 207 7.36 23.87 0.42
CA ALA A 207 7.06 22.88 -0.59
C ALA A 207 8.24 22.70 -1.55
N GLY A 208 8.80 21.49 -1.56
CA GLY A 208 9.77 21.12 -2.57
C GLY A 208 9.17 21.28 -3.97
N ALA A 209 9.99 21.46 -4.96
CA ALA A 209 9.52 21.45 -6.34
C ALA A 209 8.77 20.15 -6.61
N PRO A 210 7.62 20.18 -7.29
CA PRO A 210 6.91 18.97 -7.64
C PRO A 210 7.83 18.03 -8.45
N ALA A 211 7.77 16.73 -8.18
CA ALA A 211 8.58 15.77 -8.91
C ALA A 211 8.27 15.86 -10.40
N THR A 212 9.31 15.87 -11.23
CA THR A 212 9.13 15.84 -12.70
C THR A 212 8.55 14.49 -13.12
N LEU A 213 7.81 14.47 -14.23
CA LEU A 213 7.31 13.20 -14.75
C LEU A 213 8.44 12.18 -15.01
N ALA A 214 9.59 12.63 -15.48
CA ALA A 214 10.75 11.75 -15.68
C ALA A 214 11.23 11.09 -14.38
N ALA A 215 11.20 11.79 -13.24
CA ALA A 215 11.49 11.20 -11.95
C ALA A 215 10.40 10.20 -11.52
N CYS A 216 9.14 10.51 -11.77
CA CYS A 216 8.03 9.59 -11.48
C CYS A 216 8.09 8.32 -12.34
N LEU A 217 8.43 8.43 -13.62
CA LEU A 217 8.60 7.29 -14.51
C LEU A 217 9.77 6.39 -14.08
N ARG A 218 10.87 6.97 -13.59
CA ARG A 218 11.97 6.17 -13.04
C ARG A 218 11.52 5.38 -11.81
N ALA A 219 10.82 6.00 -10.86
CA ALA A 219 10.28 5.30 -9.69
C ALA A 219 9.27 4.22 -10.08
N HIS A 220 8.46 4.46 -11.11
CA HIS A 220 7.52 3.48 -11.65
C HIS A 220 8.25 2.30 -12.31
N ALA A 221 9.28 2.56 -13.12
CA ALA A 221 10.10 1.51 -13.75
C ALA A 221 10.84 0.66 -12.70
N GLU A 222 11.33 1.29 -11.63
CA GLU A 222 11.94 0.60 -10.49
C GLU A 222 10.94 -0.34 -9.80
N ALA A 223 9.73 0.14 -9.51
CA ALA A 223 8.68 -0.69 -8.93
C ALA A 223 8.24 -1.83 -9.87
N LEU A 224 8.13 -1.58 -11.18
CA LEU A 224 7.87 -2.64 -12.18
C LEU A 224 8.98 -3.69 -12.22
N GLY A 225 10.23 -3.29 -12.02
CA GLY A 225 11.37 -4.21 -11.90
C GLY A 225 11.27 -5.16 -10.71
N CYS A 226 10.47 -4.82 -9.70
CA CYS A 226 10.21 -5.65 -8.53
C CYS A 226 9.00 -6.59 -8.70
N VAL A 227 8.33 -6.55 -9.85
CA VAL A 227 7.22 -7.46 -10.19
C VAL A 227 7.79 -8.70 -10.89
N PRO A 228 7.37 -9.93 -10.53
CA PRO A 228 7.70 -11.15 -11.28
C PRO A 228 7.38 -11.00 -12.77
N ASP A 229 8.24 -11.57 -13.63
CA ASP A 229 8.16 -11.36 -15.08
C ASP A 229 6.81 -11.77 -15.69
N ASP A 230 6.21 -12.85 -15.19
CA ASP A 230 4.91 -13.38 -15.62
C ASP A 230 3.70 -12.55 -15.20
N LEU A 231 3.88 -11.67 -14.20
CA LEU A 231 2.84 -10.77 -13.70
C LEU A 231 3.06 -9.32 -14.12
N ARG A 232 4.20 -9.02 -14.77
CA ARG A 232 4.59 -7.65 -15.10
C ARG A 232 3.68 -7.04 -16.16
N PRO A 233 2.93 -5.96 -15.85
CA PRO A 233 2.11 -5.30 -16.85
C PRO A 233 2.97 -4.61 -17.92
N GLU A 234 2.44 -4.55 -19.13
CA GLU A 234 3.04 -3.74 -20.20
C GLU A 234 3.02 -2.25 -19.82
N SER A 235 4.11 -1.57 -20.12
CA SER A 235 4.24 -0.12 -19.88
C SER A 235 4.15 0.62 -21.22
N ASP A 236 3.10 1.47 -21.34
CA ASP A 236 2.95 2.40 -22.44
C ASP A 236 3.15 3.83 -21.93
N GLU A 237 4.24 4.46 -22.39
CA GLU A 237 4.60 5.82 -22.01
C GLU A 237 4.21 6.87 -23.09
N ALA A 238 3.65 6.43 -24.23
CA ALA A 238 3.30 7.33 -25.31
C ALA A 238 2.25 8.36 -24.85
N GLY A 239 2.51 9.64 -25.08
CA GLY A 239 1.61 10.74 -24.73
C GLY A 239 1.51 11.09 -23.25
N LEU A 240 2.20 10.37 -22.33
CA LEU A 240 2.10 10.63 -20.91
C LEU A 240 2.63 12.02 -20.52
N ALA A 241 3.68 12.52 -21.16
CA ALA A 241 4.23 13.83 -20.86
C ALA A 241 3.21 14.94 -21.16
N GLU A 242 2.56 14.90 -22.31
CA GLU A 242 1.53 15.87 -22.66
C GLU A 242 0.32 15.78 -21.71
N ALA A 243 -0.14 14.57 -21.40
CA ALA A 243 -1.25 14.37 -20.46
C ALA A 243 -0.91 14.87 -19.05
N TYR A 244 0.30 14.60 -18.58
CA TYR A 244 0.76 15.08 -17.27
C TYR A 244 0.78 16.60 -17.21
N GLU A 245 1.39 17.28 -18.17
CA GLU A 245 1.53 18.74 -18.17
C GLU A 245 0.18 19.45 -18.33
N ARG A 246 -0.69 18.94 -19.21
CA ARG A 246 -1.94 19.63 -19.57
C ARG A 246 -3.15 19.23 -18.73
N LEU A 247 -3.20 17.98 -18.27
CA LEU A 247 -4.40 17.42 -17.68
C LEU A 247 -4.25 17.09 -16.19
N VAL A 248 -3.04 16.73 -15.73
CA VAL A 248 -2.79 16.36 -14.34
C VAL A 248 -2.25 17.55 -13.54
N GLN A 249 -1.14 18.14 -13.99
CA GLN A 249 -0.40 19.14 -13.21
C GLN A 249 -1.25 20.36 -12.80
N PRO A 250 -2.10 20.96 -13.66
CA PRO A 250 -2.94 22.08 -13.29
C PRO A 250 -4.02 21.74 -12.25
N ALA A 251 -4.49 20.49 -12.25
CA ALA A 251 -5.55 20.04 -11.34
C ALA A 251 -5.00 19.44 -10.03
N TRP A 252 -3.73 19.03 -9.97
CA TRP A 252 -3.13 18.33 -8.84
C TRP A 252 -3.28 19.03 -7.49
N PRO A 253 -3.08 20.37 -7.37
CA PRO A 253 -3.15 21.05 -6.08
C PRO A 253 -4.52 20.95 -5.38
N GLN A 254 -5.60 20.81 -6.12
CA GLN A 254 -6.95 20.68 -5.53
C GLN A 254 -7.13 19.36 -4.75
N PHE A 255 -6.27 18.37 -4.98
CA PHE A 255 -6.29 17.08 -4.32
C PHE A 255 -5.27 16.95 -3.19
N SER A 256 -4.75 18.07 -2.68
CA SER A 256 -3.76 18.08 -1.59
C SER A 256 -4.21 17.22 -0.39
N ARG A 257 -5.48 17.28 0.00
CA ARG A 257 -6.00 16.52 1.13
C ARG A 257 -5.98 15.01 0.91
N PRO A 258 -6.65 14.42 -0.10
CA PRO A 258 -6.62 12.99 -0.30
C PRO A 258 -5.21 12.44 -0.52
N LEU A 259 -4.32 13.19 -1.17
CA LEU A 259 -2.93 12.79 -1.37
C LEU A 259 -2.14 12.77 -0.05
N ARG A 260 -2.34 13.72 0.85
CA ARG A 260 -1.73 13.69 2.19
C ARG A 260 -2.23 12.50 3.02
N TYR A 261 -3.51 12.16 2.91
CA TYR A 261 -4.10 11.01 3.59
C TYR A 261 -3.52 9.70 3.04
N TYR A 262 -3.36 9.60 1.73
CA TYR A 262 -2.69 8.47 1.09
C TYR A 262 -1.24 8.32 1.56
N VAL A 263 -0.46 9.40 1.55
CA VAL A 263 0.93 9.41 2.03
C VAL A 263 1.00 9.00 3.51
N ALA A 264 0.11 9.49 4.36
CA ALA A 264 0.05 9.10 5.77
C ALA A 264 -0.27 7.59 5.95
N ALA A 265 -1.18 7.06 5.14
CA ALA A 265 -1.49 5.62 5.18
C ALA A 265 -0.29 4.76 4.74
N LYS A 266 0.56 5.26 3.85
CA LYS A 266 1.83 4.58 3.46
C LYS A 266 2.92 4.72 4.52
N ALA A 267 2.89 5.79 5.30
CA ALA A 267 3.85 6.04 6.38
C ALA A 267 3.56 5.19 7.63
N PHE A 268 2.29 4.96 7.93
CA PHE A 268 1.87 4.20 9.12
C PHE A 268 1.85 2.70 8.84
N ALA A 269 2.26 1.91 9.81
CA ALA A 269 2.35 0.45 9.71
C ALA A 269 3.12 0.00 8.46
N SER A 270 4.26 0.66 8.22
CA SER A 270 5.08 0.38 7.04
C SER A 270 5.92 -0.88 7.27
N TRP A 271 5.66 -1.93 6.50
CA TRP A 271 6.47 -3.15 6.51
C TRP A 271 7.94 -2.88 6.12
N THR A 272 8.23 -1.84 5.35
CA THR A 272 9.59 -1.45 4.96
C THR A 272 10.47 -1.04 6.14
N ALA A 273 9.88 -0.74 7.29
CA ALA A 273 10.62 -0.49 8.52
C ALA A 273 11.49 -1.69 8.94
N TYR A 274 11.05 -2.90 8.63
CA TYR A 274 11.69 -4.16 9.01
C TYR A 274 12.56 -4.75 7.89
N GLN A 275 12.37 -4.35 6.64
CA GLN A 275 13.01 -4.97 5.47
C GLN A 275 14.03 -4.06 4.79
N GLY A 276 14.04 -2.78 5.08
CA GLY A 276 14.89 -1.81 4.41
C GLY A 276 16.13 -1.42 5.23
N ARG A 277 16.66 -0.27 4.89
CA ARG A 277 17.84 0.34 5.54
C ARG A 277 17.47 1.46 6.51
N GLY A 278 16.32 1.32 7.17
CA GLY A 278 15.89 2.24 8.19
C GLY A 278 14.88 3.30 7.71
N VAL A 279 14.80 4.40 8.46
CA VAL A 279 13.78 5.44 8.23
C VAL A 279 13.84 6.06 6.83
N ALA A 280 15.01 6.07 6.20
CA ALA A 280 15.15 6.58 4.84
C ALA A 280 14.42 5.69 3.82
N THR A 281 14.45 4.36 3.99
CA THR A 281 13.71 3.43 3.11
C THR A 281 12.21 3.66 3.21
N ILE A 282 11.69 3.92 4.42
CA ILE A 282 10.28 4.26 4.62
C ILE A 282 9.92 5.52 3.81
N VAL A 283 10.71 6.58 3.95
CA VAL A 283 10.46 7.84 3.23
C VAL A 283 10.54 7.66 1.72
N ARG A 284 11.51 6.86 1.25
CA ARG A 284 11.61 6.51 -0.19
C ARG A 284 10.40 5.76 -0.69
N GLY A 285 9.89 4.80 0.08
CA GLY A 285 8.67 4.07 -0.28
C GLY A 285 7.45 4.99 -0.40
N ILE A 286 7.32 5.97 0.50
CA ILE A 286 6.26 6.98 0.46
C ILE A 286 6.41 7.88 -0.78
N GLU A 287 7.63 8.31 -1.09
CA GLU A 287 7.95 9.10 -2.29
C GLU A 287 7.62 8.32 -3.57
N ALA A 288 8.05 7.06 -3.65
CA ALA A 288 7.75 6.18 -4.76
C ALA A 288 6.23 5.98 -4.94
N ALA A 289 5.50 5.74 -3.85
CA ALA A 289 4.04 5.58 -3.91
C ALA A 289 3.35 6.81 -4.51
N LEU A 290 3.74 8.02 -4.11
CA LEU A 290 3.19 9.26 -4.68
C LEU A 290 3.60 9.44 -6.16
N ALA A 291 4.83 9.05 -6.52
CA ALA A 291 5.30 9.09 -7.90
C ALA A 291 4.50 8.15 -8.81
N LEU A 292 4.18 6.94 -8.34
CA LEU A 292 3.34 5.99 -9.06
C LEU A 292 1.93 6.57 -9.27
N VAL A 293 1.32 7.16 -8.25
CA VAL A 293 0.00 7.82 -8.41
C VAL A 293 0.04 8.89 -9.49
N ARG A 294 1.13 9.64 -9.64
CA ARG A 294 1.28 10.65 -10.72
C ARG A 294 1.33 10.02 -12.10
N VAL A 295 2.07 8.93 -12.26
CA VAL A 295 2.14 8.20 -13.54
C VAL A 295 0.77 7.63 -13.90
N GLU A 296 0.11 6.99 -12.95
CA GLU A 296 -1.22 6.43 -13.16
C GLU A 296 -2.29 7.50 -13.43
N ALA A 297 -2.21 8.65 -12.76
CA ALA A 297 -3.07 9.79 -13.05
C ALA A 297 -2.87 10.31 -14.48
N ALA A 298 -1.62 10.35 -14.98
CA ALA A 298 -1.34 10.73 -16.36
C ALA A 298 -1.94 9.71 -17.34
N ARG A 299 -1.87 8.41 -17.06
CA ARG A 299 -2.51 7.35 -17.86
C ARG A 299 -4.02 7.52 -17.89
N GLN A 300 -4.67 7.65 -16.73
CA GLN A 300 -6.12 7.84 -16.63
C GLN A 300 -6.61 9.08 -17.38
N CYS A 301 -5.88 10.18 -17.29
CA CYS A 301 -6.21 11.42 -17.99
C CYS A 301 -5.98 11.33 -19.50
N ARG A 302 -4.88 10.69 -19.95
CA ARG A 302 -4.59 10.44 -21.35
C ARG A 302 -5.69 9.61 -21.99
N ASP A 303 -6.01 8.48 -21.37
CA ASP A 303 -6.96 7.52 -21.92
C ASP A 303 -8.40 8.08 -21.98
N ALA A 304 -8.74 8.94 -21.02
CA ALA A 304 -10.01 9.64 -21.00
C ALA A 304 -10.03 10.90 -21.88
N GLY A 305 -8.87 11.43 -22.28
CA GLY A 305 -8.76 12.73 -22.96
C GLY A 305 -9.29 13.91 -22.13
N ALA A 306 -9.24 13.81 -20.78
CA ALA A 306 -9.89 14.76 -19.87
C ALA A 306 -9.01 15.09 -18.65
N PRO A 307 -9.15 16.30 -18.03
CA PRO A 307 -8.42 16.70 -16.85
C PRO A 307 -8.62 15.75 -15.66
N LEU A 308 -7.65 15.76 -14.74
CA LEU A 308 -7.74 15.01 -13.49
C LEU A 308 -8.94 15.48 -12.67
N ASP A 309 -9.76 14.52 -12.26
CA ASP A 309 -10.85 14.68 -11.31
C ASP A 309 -10.75 13.65 -10.18
N ALA A 310 -11.71 13.67 -9.27
CA ALA A 310 -11.71 12.79 -8.11
C ALA A 310 -11.76 11.31 -8.49
N ASP A 311 -12.52 10.96 -9.52
CA ASP A 311 -12.69 9.55 -9.90
C ASP A 311 -11.44 9.01 -10.60
N ARG A 312 -10.82 9.79 -11.50
CA ARG A 312 -9.53 9.44 -12.11
C ARG A 312 -8.42 9.33 -11.07
N LEU A 313 -8.40 10.23 -10.08
CA LEU A 313 -7.42 10.14 -9.00
C LEU A 313 -7.63 8.90 -8.13
N LYS A 314 -8.86 8.51 -7.83
CA LYS A 314 -9.14 7.25 -7.11
C LYS A 314 -8.62 6.05 -7.90
N GLU A 315 -8.88 6.00 -9.21
CA GLU A 315 -8.38 4.91 -10.06
C GLU A 315 -6.85 4.91 -10.14
N ALA A 316 -6.22 6.08 -10.22
CA ALA A 316 -4.75 6.20 -10.18
C ALA A 316 -4.16 5.68 -8.84
N ILE A 317 -4.76 6.04 -7.71
CA ILE A 317 -4.36 5.52 -6.39
C ILE A 317 -4.55 4.00 -6.33
N ARG A 318 -5.64 3.48 -6.86
CA ARG A 318 -5.91 2.04 -6.91
C ARG A 318 -4.87 1.30 -7.73
N ALA A 319 -4.53 1.82 -8.92
CA ALA A 319 -3.53 1.21 -9.79
C ALA A 319 -2.13 1.23 -9.14
N ALA A 320 -1.74 2.34 -8.52
CA ALA A 320 -0.48 2.43 -7.78
C ALA A 320 -0.42 1.43 -6.62
N ASP A 321 -1.50 1.30 -5.83
CA ASP A 321 -1.55 0.34 -4.72
C ASP A 321 -1.60 -1.11 -5.20
N PHE A 322 -2.23 -1.38 -6.34
CA PHE A 322 -2.21 -2.71 -6.94
C PHE A 322 -0.79 -3.12 -7.29
N LEU A 323 -0.03 -2.23 -7.94
CA LEU A 323 1.38 -2.49 -8.26
C LEU A 323 2.21 -2.74 -6.99
N LEU A 324 2.09 -1.87 -5.98
CA LEU A 324 2.95 -1.90 -4.80
C LEU A 324 2.62 -3.03 -3.80
N ASN A 325 1.34 -3.36 -3.64
CA ASN A 325 0.91 -4.28 -2.58
C ASN A 325 0.47 -5.65 -3.09
N HIS A 326 0.27 -5.82 -4.41
CA HIS A 326 -0.31 -7.04 -4.95
C HIS A 326 0.48 -7.64 -6.12
N LEU A 327 1.36 -6.87 -6.77
CA LEU A 327 2.19 -7.36 -7.87
C LEU A 327 3.67 -7.42 -7.50
N ALA A 328 4.21 -6.32 -6.96
CA ALA A 328 5.62 -6.26 -6.58
C ALA A 328 5.90 -7.04 -5.30
N THR A 329 7.07 -7.65 -5.22
CA THR A 329 7.52 -8.32 -4.00
C THR A 329 8.09 -7.31 -3.01
N GLY A 330 7.71 -7.44 -1.73
CA GLY A 330 8.09 -6.51 -0.68
C GLY A 330 9.61 -6.41 -0.49
N ASP A 331 10.30 -7.53 -0.48
CA ASP A 331 11.76 -7.57 -0.30
C ASP A 331 12.50 -6.87 -1.46
N ALA A 332 12.08 -7.10 -2.71
CA ALA A 332 12.67 -6.43 -3.86
C ALA A 332 12.43 -4.91 -3.83
N LEU A 333 11.24 -4.45 -3.42
CA LEU A 333 10.95 -3.04 -3.24
C LEU A 333 11.84 -2.42 -2.14
N ALA A 334 11.99 -3.08 -1.00
CA ALA A 334 12.84 -2.59 0.09
C ALA A 334 14.32 -2.53 -0.33
N GLU A 335 14.80 -3.49 -1.10
CA GLU A 335 16.15 -3.49 -1.65
C GLU A 335 16.34 -2.33 -2.65
N ALA A 336 15.44 -2.17 -3.61
CA ALA A 336 15.48 -1.11 -4.59
C ALA A 336 15.51 0.28 -3.94
N TRP A 337 14.62 0.54 -2.99
CA TRP A 337 14.57 1.81 -2.27
C TRP A 337 15.78 2.07 -1.36
N SER A 338 16.50 1.01 -0.99
CA SER A 338 17.72 1.11 -0.18
C SER A 338 18.98 1.37 -1.02
N ALA A 339 19.01 0.98 -2.28
CA ALA A 339 20.20 1.03 -3.13
C ALA A 339 20.63 2.47 -3.49
N VAL A 340 19.68 3.40 -3.54
CA VAL A 340 19.93 4.80 -3.97
C VAL A 340 20.79 5.60 -2.97
N GLU A 341 20.99 5.13 -1.74
CA GLU A 341 21.83 5.80 -0.76
C GLU A 341 23.35 5.54 -0.94
N GLN A 342 23.74 4.68 -1.86
CA GLN A 342 25.16 4.31 -2.07
C GLN A 342 25.78 5.03 -3.28
N SER A 343 25.05 5.82 -4.00
CA SER A 343 25.48 6.63 -5.14
C SER A 343 25.45 8.13 -4.80
#